data_bf4f272386b03384d251e041ac4b8970
#
_entry.id   bf4f272386b03384d251e041ac4b8970
#
_cell.length_a   1.000
_cell.length_b   1.000
_cell.length_c   1.000
_cell.angle_alpha   90.00
_cell.angle_beta   90.00
_cell.angle_gamma   90.00
#
_symmetry.space_group_name_H-M   'P 1'
#
loop_
_entity.id
_entity.type
_entity.pdbx_description
1 polymer ?
#
loop_
_entity_poly.entity_id
_entity_poly.type
_entity_poly.pdbx_seq_one_letter_code
_entity_poly.pdbx_strand_id
1 'polypeptide(L)'
;MEEKHFGPVWFIPGENSGKYPFCHSIYIERADVLIDPASDRKRLTQIRENHGIGAIWLSHWHEDHLMHLDLFDDLPLSISKTDAPPLSDLELFLDSYGMDEEDERQHWRVILRENFHFRPRKPSSFLHDGEIIQLDGTKVEVISTPGHTPGHLSFWFQEL
;
A
#
# COMPACT_ATOMS: atom_id res chain seq x y z
N MET A 1 4.11 18.34 5.90
CA MET A 1 3.16 18.44 4.76
C MET A 1 1.76 18.33 5.35
N GLU A 2 0.76 18.99 4.79
CA GLU A 2 -0.61 18.95 5.32
C GLU A 2 -1.47 17.99 4.53
N GLU A 3 -2.46 17.38 5.19
CA GLU A 3 -3.50 16.57 4.55
C GLU A 3 -4.30 17.43 3.56
N LYS A 4 -4.63 16.88 2.40
CA LYS A 4 -5.39 17.57 1.35
C LYS A 4 -6.50 16.69 0.82
N HIS A 5 -7.65 17.31 0.56
CA HIS A 5 -8.80 16.65 -0.02
C HIS A 5 -9.07 17.18 -1.43
N PHE A 6 -9.19 16.27 -2.37
CA PHE A 6 -9.55 16.51 -3.76
C PHE A 6 -10.89 15.81 -4.01
N GLY A 7 -12.00 16.48 -3.69
CA GLY A 7 -13.28 15.82 -3.66
C GLY A 7 -13.28 14.61 -2.70
N PRO A 8 -13.62 13.40 -3.15
CA PRO A 8 -13.61 12.20 -2.32
C PRO A 8 -12.20 11.61 -2.09
N VAL A 9 -11.16 12.12 -2.75
CA VAL A 9 -9.79 11.60 -2.66
C VAL A 9 -8.98 12.43 -1.67
N TRP A 10 -8.51 11.78 -0.60
CA TRP A 10 -7.74 12.40 0.46
C TRP A 10 -6.28 11.99 0.37
N PHE A 11 -5.40 12.96 0.25
CA PHE A 11 -3.97 12.78 0.40
C PHE A 11 -3.61 12.85 1.88
N ILE A 12 -3.09 11.77 2.43
CA ILE A 12 -2.70 11.64 3.82
C ILE A 12 -1.17 11.62 3.89
N PRO A 13 -0.54 12.67 4.42
CA PRO A 13 0.91 12.76 4.44
C PRO A 13 1.51 11.75 5.44
N GLY A 14 2.60 11.12 5.04
CA GLY A 14 3.45 10.36 5.93
C GLY A 14 4.31 11.26 6.80
N GLU A 15 4.82 10.69 7.89
CA GLU A 15 5.81 11.33 8.75
C GLU A 15 7.03 11.76 7.92
N ASN A 16 7.79 12.73 8.44
CA ASN A 16 8.99 13.26 7.79
C ASN A 16 8.77 13.63 6.31
N SER A 17 7.58 14.12 5.97
CA SER A 17 7.18 14.47 4.59
C SER A 17 7.26 13.30 3.61
N GLY A 18 7.01 12.08 4.07
CA GLY A 18 7.01 10.87 3.26
C GLY A 18 8.40 10.42 2.78
N LYS A 19 9.47 10.88 3.44
CA LYS A 19 10.82 10.37 3.16
C LYS A 19 11.01 9.03 3.84
N TYR A 20 11.61 8.09 3.11
CA TYR A 20 11.93 6.76 3.64
C TYR A 20 12.41 6.80 5.11
N PRO A 21 11.93 5.93 5.98
CA PRO A 21 11.07 4.76 5.75
C PRO A 21 9.56 5.08 5.71
N PHE A 22 9.17 6.33 5.65
CA PHE A 22 7.77 6.76 5.63
C PHE A 22 7.28 6.97 4.20
N CYS A 23 6.00 6.76 3.97
CA CYS A 23 5.33 7.04 2.71
C CYS A 23 4.00 7.78 2.94
N HIS A 24 3.39 8.24 1.88
CA HIS A 24 2.06 8.84 1.90
C HIS A 24 0.99 7.77 1.66
N SER A 25 -0.25 8.05 2.08
CA SER A 25 -1.40 7.22 1.75
C SER A 25 -2.46 8.02 1.01
N ILE A 26 -3.26 7.34 0.21
CA ILE A 26 -4.45 7.92 -0.42
C ILE A 26 -5.68 7.18 0.12
N TYR A 27 -6.63 7.94 0.66
CA TYR A 27 -7.93 7.38 1.05
C TYR A 27 -9.01 7.91 0.12
N ILE A 28 -9.87 7.02 -0.37
CA ILE A 28 -11.00 7.34 -1.23
C ILE A 28 -12.27 7.20 -0.38
N GLU A 29 -12.71 8.33 0.17
CA GLU A 29 -13.96 8.44 0.91
C GLU A 29 -15.12 7.93 0.06
N ARG A 30 -16.20 7.45 0.59
CA ARG A 30 -17.34 6.83 -0.09
C ARG A 30 -17.08 5.48 -0.77
N ALA A 31 -15.86 5.23 -1.24
CA ALA A 31 -15.47 3.93 -1.76
C ALA A 31 -14.82 3.06 -0.69
N ASP A 32 -14.46 3.65 0.44
CA ASP A 32 -13.81 3.01 1.56
C ASP A 32 -12.50 2.29 1.17
N VAL A 33 -11.78 2.83 0.18
CA VAL A 33 -10.51 2.28 -0.31
C VAL A 33 -9.35 3.08 0.25
N LEU A 34 -8.38 2.39 0.84
CA LEU A 34 -7.10 2.95 1.25
C LEU A 34 -5.98 2.41 0.37
N ILE A 35 -5.20 3.30 -0.24
CA ILE A 35 -4.03 2.97 -1.05
C ILE A 35 -2.78 3.23 -0.22
N ASP A 36 -1.86 2.25 -0.19
CA ASP A 36 -0.57 2.27 0.50
C ASP A 36 -0.71 2.70 1.97
N PRO A 37 -1.08 1.79 2.88
CA PRO A 37 -1.31 2.07 4.30
C PRO A 37 0.01 2.33 5.05
N ALA A 38 0.68 3.44 4.77
CA ALA A 38 2.03 3.72 5.23
C ALA A 38 2.24 5.13 5.81
N SER A 39 1.22 5.97 5.82
CA SER A 39 1.31 7.34 6.32
C SER A 39 1.35 7.41 7.85
N ASP A 40 0.55 8.21 8.48
CA ASP A 40 0.46 8.31 9.94
C ASP A 40 -0.45 7.23 10.52
N ARG A 41 0.09 6.32 11.35
CA ARG A 41 -0.64 5.20 11.96
C ARG A 41 -1.87 5.66 12.73
N LYS A 42 -1.75 6.74 13.51
CA LYS A 42 -2.87 7.28 14.30
C LYS A 42 -3.96 7.84 13.39
N ARG A 43 -3.54 8.55 12.33
CA ARG A 43 -4.50 9.10 11.35
C ARG A 43 -5.25 8.01 10.61
N LEU A 44 -4.55 6.97 10.16
CA LEU A 44 -5.18 5.81 9.49
C LEU A 44 -6.17 5.09 10.40
N THR A 45 -5.85 4.94 11.70
CA THR A 45 -6.78 4.39 12.69
C THR A 45 -8.03 5.27 12.83
N GLN A 46 -7.87 6.59 12.93
CA GLN A 46 -9.00 7.52 13.01
C GLN A 46 -9.90 7.45 11.76
N ILE A 47 -9.31 7.33 10.56
CA ILE A 47 -10.09 7.21 9.33
C ILE A 47 -10.89 5.90 9.36
N ARG A 48 -10.26 4.79 9.74
CA ARG A 48 -10.94 3.50 9.87
C ARG A 48 -12.13 3.57 10.84
N GLU A 49 -11.98 4.22 11.98
CA GLU A 49 -13.00 4.31 13.01
C GLU A 49 -14.15 5.27 12.65
N ASN A 50 -13.87 6.39 11.99
CA ASN A 50 -14.83 7.47 11.79
C ASN A 50 -15.45 7.49 10.39
N HIS A 51 -14.74 6.97 9.37
CA HIS A 51 -15.18 6.99 7.97
C HIS A 51 -15.35 5.59 7.40
N GLY A 52 -14.64 4.60 7.94
CA GLY A 52 -14.59 3.24 7.43
C GLY A 52 -13.48 3.05 6.40
N ILE A 53 -12.92 1.84 6.37
CA ILE A 53 -12.03 1.37 5.30
C ILE A 53 -12.49 -0.05 4.99
N GLY A 54 -12.87 -0.30 3.75
CA GLY A 54 -13.42 -1.57 3.30
C GLY A 54 -12.46 -2.40 2.44
N ALA A 55 -11.43 -1.77 1.86
CA ALA A 55 -10.44 -2.46 1.04
C ALA A 55 -9.09 -1.73 1.03
N ILE A 56 -8.03 -2.49 0.86
CA ILE A 56 -6.66 -1.99 0.74
C ILE A 56 -6.13 -2.27 -0.67
N TRP A 57 -5.56 -1.26 -1.31
CA TRP A 57 -4.81 -1.39 -2.55
C TRP A 57 -3.36 -1.04 -2.30
N LEU A 58 -2.43 -1.75 -2.95
CA LEU A 58 -1.02 -1.41 -2.94
C LEU A 58 -0.55 -1.04 -4.34
N SER A 59 0.23 0.04 -4.41
CA SER A 59 0.93 0.42 -5.64
C SER A 59 2.02 -0.58 -5.99
N HIS A 60 2.74 -1.07 -4.99
CA HIS A 60 3.76 -2.11 -5.09
C HIS A 60 4.07 -2.72 -3.71
N TRP A 61 5.04 -3.64 -3.63
CA TRP A 61 5.28 -4.48 -2.46
C TRP A 61 6.32 -3.96 -1.46
N HIS A 62 6.98 -2.83 -1.67
CA HIS A 62 8.03 -2.34 -0.77
C HIS A 62 7.50 -2.00 0.63
N GLU A 63 8.33 -2.21 1.65
CA GLU A 63 7.97 -2.14 3.06
C GLU A 63 7.45 -0.77 3.49
N ASP A 64 7.98 0.31 2.92
CA ASP A 64 7.58 1.67 3.23
C ASP A 64 6.18 2.04 2.69
N HIS A 65 5.60 1.23 1.80
CA HIS A 65 4.21 1.36 1.32
C HIS A 65 3.21 0.50 2.08
N LEU A 66 3.67 -0.46 2.86
CA LEU A 66 2.82 -1.38 3.63
C LEU A 66 3.05 -1.34 5.15
N MET A 67 3.75 -0.33 5.65
CA MET A 67 4.20 -0.20 7.04
C MET A 67 3.08 -0.42 8.07
N HIS A 68 1.85 -0.03 7.78
CA HIS A 68 0.70 -0.16 8.67
C HIS A 68 -0.38 -1.09 8.14
N LEU A 69 -0.02 -2.01 7.23
CA LEU A 69 -0.94 -3.00 6.66
C LEU A 69 -1.53 -3.91 7.75
N ASP A 70 -0.79 -4.12 8.84
CA ASP A 70 -1.23 -4.89 10.01
C ASP A 70 -2.50 -4.34 10.69
N LEU A 71 -2.80 -3.04 10.54
CA LEU A 71 -4.04 -2.44 11.03
C LEU A 71 -5.28 -2.94 10.26
N PHE A 72 -5.12 -3.56 9.11
CA PHE A 72 -6.17 -3.90 8.15
C PHE A 72 -6.15 -5.38 7.76
N ASP A 73 -5.68 -6.25 8.65
CA ASP A 73 -5.52 -7.70 8.38
C ASP A 73 -6.87 -8.39 8.05
N ASP A 74 -7.98 -7.82 8.48
CA ASP A 74 -9.34 -8.30 8.26
C ASP A 74 -9.97 -7.83 6.93
N LEU A 75 -9.30 -6.92 6.19
CA LEU A 75 -9.86 -6.34 4.97
C LEU A 75 -9.30 -7.00 3.70
N PRO A 76 -10.04 -6.99 2.58
CA PRO A 76 -9.51 -7.45 1.30
C PRO A 76 -8.32 -6.60 0.85
N LEU A 77 -7.29 -7.28 0.31
CA LEU A 77 -6.05 -6.69 -0.19
C LEU A 77 -5.94 -6.92 -1.70
N SER A 78 -5.62 -5.87 -2.45
CA SER A 78 -5.38 -5.94 -3.89
C SER A 78 -4.05 -5.30 -4.27
N ILE A 79 -3.35 -5.92 -5.20
CA ILE A 79 -2.07 -5.47 -5.76
C ILE A 79 -1.95 -6.06 -7.17
N SER A 80 -0.96 -5.66 -7.96
CA SER A 80 -0.65 -6.36 -9.21
C SER A 80 -0.29 -7.83 -8.96
N LYS A 81 -0.62 -8.71 -9.90
CA LYS A 81 -0.25 -10.14 -9.79
C LYS A 81 1.27 -10.35 -9.75
N THR A 82 2.02 -9.48 -10.42
CA THR A 82 3.48 -9.55 -10.50
C THR A 82 4.15 -9.23 -9.17
N ASP A 83 3.61 -8.28 -8.42
CA ASP A 83 4.15 -7.83 -7.13
C ASP A 83 3.55 -8.57 -5.91
N ALA A 84 2.62 -9.51 -6.14
CA ALA A 84 1.97 -10.27 -5.07
C ALA A 84 2.87 -11.29 -4.32
N PRO A 85 3.82 -12.01 -4.97
CA PRO A 85 4.61 -13.04 -4.31
C PRO A 85 5.35 -12.58 -3.04
N PRO A 86 6.05 -11.44 -3.01
CA PRO A 86 6.76 -10.97 -1.81
C PRO A 86 5.87 -10.80 -0.58
N LEU A 87 4.59 -10.47 -0.78
CA LEU A 87 3.65 -10.27 0.33
C LEU A 87 3.25 -11.58 1.02
N SER A 88 3.35 -12.70 0.33
CA SER A 88 2.87 -13.99 0.83
C SER A 88 3.84 -14.74 1.71
N ASP A 89 5.11 -14.37 1.70
CA ASP A 89 6.19 -15.07 2.42
C ASP A 89 7.37 -14.13 2.66
N LEU A 90 7.93 -14.14 3.87
CA LEU A 90 9.05 -13.28 4.26
C LEU A 90 10.33 -13.60 3.49
N GLU A 91 10.57 -14.88 3.19
CA GLU A 91 11.77 -15.28 2.44
C GLU A 91 11.66 -14.84 0.97
N LEU A 92 10.47 -14.96 0.36
CA LEU A 92 10.21 -14.40 -0.97
C LEU A 92 10.36 -12.88 -1.01
N PHE A 93 10.03 -12.21 0.09
CA PHE A 93 10.24 -10.77 0.23
C PHE A 93 11.73 -10.43 0.14
N LEU A 94 12.57 -11.13 0.90
CA LEU A 94 14.02 -10.95 0.91
C LEU A 94 14.66 -11.35 -0.44
N ASP A 95 14.20 -12.45 -1.03
CA ASP A 95 14.64 -12.90 -2.37
C ASP A 95 14.36 -11.83 -3.44
N SER A 96 13.22 -11.12 -3.32
CA SER A 96 12.83 -10.08 -4.28
C SER A 96 13.73 -8.83 -4.20
N TYR A 97 14.40 -8.62 -3.07
CA TYR A 97 15.47 -7.63 -2.93
C TYR A 97 16.84 -8.14 -3.39
N GLY A 98 16.98 -9.43 -3.71
CA GLY A 98 18.26 -10.05 -4.07
C GLY A 98 19.21 -10.21 -2.88
N MET A 99 18.68 -10.39 -1.68
CA MET A 99 19.48 -10.59 -0.47
C MET A 99 19.96 -12.04 -0.38
N ASP A 100 21.23 -12.30 -0.65
CA ASP A 100 21.81 -13.64 -0.65
C ASP A 100 22.53 -13.99 0.65
N GLU A 101 23.04 -12.99 1.38
CA GLU A 101 23.83 -13.19 2.60
C GLU A 101 22.93 -13.40 3.82
N GLU A 102 23.15 -14.49 4.58
CA GLU A 102 22.30 -14.87 5.71
C GLU A 102 22.30 -13.83 6.84
N ASP A 103 23.43 -13.18 7.13
CA ASP A 103 23.51 -12.14 8.16
C ASP A 103 22.68 -10.92 7.78
N GLU A 104 22.67 -10.53 6.50
CA GLU A 104 21.82 -9.45 5.98
C GLU A 104 20.35 -9.85 6.06
N ARG A 105 19.99 -11.05 5.62
CA ARG A 105 18.62 -11.59 5.70
C ARG A 105 18.11 -11.59 7.13
N GLN A 106 18.94 -12.06 8.08
CA GLN A 106 18.56 -12.08 9.49
C GLN A 106 18.30 -10.67 10.02
N HIS A 107 19.13 -9.71 9.67
CA HIS A 107 18.92 -8.30 10.04
C HIS A 107 17.60 -7.76 9.50
N TRP A 108 17.33 -7.99 8.21
CA TRP A 108 16.10 -7.53 7.56
C TRP A 108 14.84 -8.25 8.04
N ARG A 109 14.92 -9.54 8.41
CA ARG A 109 13.78 -10.23 9.05
C ARG A 109 13.31 -9.53 10.32
N VAL A 110 14.25 -9.02 11.11
CA VAL A 110 13.94 -8.26 12.33
C VAL A 110 13.31 -6.91 11.96
N ILE A 111 13.94 -6.16 11.08
CA ILE A 111 13.47 -4.83 10.64
C ILE A 111 12.04 -4.93 10.07
N LEU A 112 11.80 -5.86 9.16
CA LEU A 112 10.48 -6.02 8.54
C LEU A 112 9.39 -6.32 9.56
N ARG A 113 9.68 -7.17 10.55
CA ARG A 113 8.70 -7.53 11.58
C ARG A 113 8.47 -6.44 12.61
N GLU A 114 9.53 -5.80 13.09
CA GLU A 114 9.47 -4.88 14.22
C GLU A 114 9.21 -3.43 13.80
N ASN A 115 9.82 -2.97 12.70
CA ASN A 115 9.68 -1.60 12.25
C ASN A 115 8.55 -1.41 11.24
N PHE A 116 8.37 -2.37 10.31
CA PHE A 116 7.35 -2.30 9.28
C PHE A 116 6.12 -3.17 9.57
N HIS A 117 6.07 -3.85 10.70
CA HIS A 117 4.96 -4.70 11.14
C HIS A 117 4.56 -5.75 10.10
N PHE A 118 5.52 -6.15 9.24
CA PHE A 118 5.27 -7.08 8.14
C PHE A 118 4.76 -8.43 8.64
N ARG A 119 3.64 -8.85 8.06
CA ARG A 119 3.05 -10.18 8.23
C ARG A 119 2.74 -10.75 6.86
N PRO A 120 3.17 -11.98 6.55
CA PRO A 120 2.83 -12.62 5.29
C PRO A 120 1.31 -12.61 5.05
N ARG A 121 0.91 -12.16 3.87
CA ARG A 121 -0.51 -12.05 3.51
C ARG A 121 -0.70 -12.26 2.01
N LYS A 122 -1.67 -13.11 1.65
CA LYS A 122 -2.05 -13.31 0.25
C LYS A 122 -3.08 -12.26 -0.15
N PRO A 123 -2.89 -11.61 -1.31
CA PRO A 123 -3.92 -10.73 -1.86
C PRO A 123 -5.24 -11.46 -2.12
N SER A 124 -6.35 -10.75 -1.92
CA SER A 124 -7.70 -11.26 -2.18
C SER A 124 -8.07 -11.17 -3.66
N SER A 125 -7.49 -10.19 -4.37
CA SER A 125 -7.69 -9.95 -5.80
C SER A 125 -6.48 -9.25 -6.41
N PHE A 126 -6.46 -9.12 -7.73
CA PHE A 126 -5.41 -8.46 -8.48
C PHE A 126 -5.96 -7.25 -9.23
N LEU A 127 -5.17 -6.19 -9.24
CA LEU A 127 -5.40 -5.00 -10.06
C LEU A 127 -4.69 -5.17 -11.40
N HIS A 128 -5.34 -4.76 -12.49
CA HIS A 128 -4.85 -4.97 -13.84
C HIS A 128 -4.61 -3.66 -14.58
N ASP A 129 -3.57 -3.64 -15.42
CA ASP A 129 -3.30 -2.51 -16.30
C ASP A 129 -4.50 -2.18 -17.20
N GLY A 130 -4.81 -0.89 -17.31
CA GLY A 130 -5.96 -0.39 -18.07
C GLY A 130 -7.32 -0.65 -17.43
N GLU A 131 -7.38 -1.25 -16.24
CA GLU A 131 -8.62 -1.44 -15.51
C GLU A 131 -9.20 -0.09 -15.07
N ILE A 132 -10.46 0.16 -15.43
CA ILE A 132 -11.18 1.35 -15.00
C ILE A 132 -12.18 0.94 -13.92
N ILE A 133 -11.94 1.43 -12.70
CA ILE A 133 -12.75 1.11 -11.54
C ILE A 133 -13.63 2.31 -11.23
N GLN A 134 -14.95 2.10 -11.33
CA GLN A 134 -15.93 3.10 -10.95
C GLN A 134 -16.15 3.01 -9.45
N LEU A 135 -15.79 4.08 -8.74
CA LEU A 135 -15.98 4.24 -7.31
C LEU A 135 -17.06 5.29 -7.04
N ASP A 136 -17.67 5.28 -5.86
CA ASP A 136 -18.64 6.33 -5.52
C ASP A 136 -17.93 7.69 -5.43
N GLY A 137 -18.30 8.59 -6.33
CA GLY A 137 -17.78 9.96 -6.40
C GLY A 137 -16.48 10.14 -7.18
N THR A 138 -15.84 9.06 -7.71
CA THR A 138 -14.66 9.17 -8.57
C THR A 138 -14.47 7.95 -9.46
N LYS A 139 -13.59 8.09 -10.44
CA LYS A 139 -13.19 7.02 -11.36
C LYS A 139 -11.68 6.91 -11.36
N VAL A 140 -11.19 5.70 -11.18
CA VAL A 140 -9.76 5.39 -11.11
C VAL A 140 -9.38 4.50 -12.28
N GLU A 141 -8.34 4.88 -13.00
CA GLU A 141 -7.68 4.00 -13.98
C GLU A 141 -6.40 3.47 -13.35
N VAL A 142 -6.24 2.15 -13.38
CA VAL A 142 -5.03 1.46 -12.96
C VAL A 142 -4.06 1.43 -14.12
N ILE A 143 -2.86 1.95 -13.95
CA ILE A 143 -1.84 2.04 -14.99
C ILE A 143 -0.60 1.28 -14.53
N SER A 144 -0.15 0.31 -15.33
CA SER A 144 1.13 -0.37 -15.08
C SER A 144 2.29 0.58 -15.37
N THR A 145 3.13 0.78 -14.37
CA THR A 145 4.32 1.67 -14.44
C THR A 145 5.56 0.93 -13.94
N PRO A 146 5.96 -0.18 -14.61
CA PRO A 146 7.09 -1.00 -14.16
C PRO A 146 8.40 -0.22 -14.22
N GLY A 147 9.32 -0.57 -13.32
CA GLY A 147 10.65 0.05 -13.23
C GLY A 147 11.17 0.01 -11.80
N HIS A 148 10.49 0.63 -10.87
CA HIS A 148 10.80 0.58 -9.44
C HIS A 148 10.57 -0.83 -8.87
N THR A 149 9.42 -1.43 -9.19
CA THR A 149 9.19 -2.87 -9.13
C THR A 149 8.65 -3.38 -10.46
N PRO A 150 8.73 -4.69 -10.76
CA PRO A 150 8.20 -5.24 -12.01
C PRO A 150 6.67 -5.07 -12.15
N GLY A 151 5.94 -5.04 -11.04
CA GLY A 151 4.49 -4.94 -11.02
C GLY A 151 3.95 -3.61 -10.49
N HIS A 152 4.79 -2.56 -10.44
CA HIS A 152 4.38 -1.25 -9.95
C HIS A 152 3.17 -0.70 -10.68
N LEU A 153 2.20 -0.14 -9.92
CA LEU A 153 0.99 0.47 -10.42
C LEU A 153 0.92 1.94 -10.06
N SER A 154 0.41 2.73 -10.97
CA SER A 154 -0.06 4.10 -10.73
C SER A 154 -1.57 4.15 -10.80
N PHE A 155 -2.18 5.04 -10.04
CA PHE A 155 -3.62 5.23 -9.96
C PHE A 155 -3.96 6.61 -10.49
N TRP A 156 -4.60 6.65 -11.65
CA TRP A 156 -5.01 7.91 -12.26
C TRP A 156 -6.47 8.23 -11.94
N PHE A 157 -6.66 9.25 -11.14
CA PHE A 157 -7.98 9.78 -10.81
C PHE A 157 -8.39 10.75 -11.90
N GLN A 158 -9.48 10.42 -12.60
CA GLN A 158 -10.08 11.28 -13.61
C GLN A 158 -11.09 12.22 -12.93
N GLU A 159 -11.09 13.48 -13.25
CA GLU A 159 -12.07 14.45 -12.78
C GLU A 159 -11.98 14.80 -11.27
N LEU A 160 -10.78 15.12 -10.79
CA LEU A 160 -10.55 15.70 -9.46
C LEU A 160 -10.39 17.22 -9.51
#